data_be03889520bf957a5f685cfd1d4d8cdf
#
_entry.id   be03889520bf957a5f685cfd1d4d8cdf
#
_cell.length_a   1.000
_cell.length_b   1.000
_cell.length_c   1.000
_cell.angle_alpha   90.00
_cell.angle_beta   90.00
_cell.angle_gamma   90.00
#
_symmetry.space_group_name_H-M   'P 1'
#
loop_
_entity.id
_entity.type
_entity.pdbx_description
1 polymer ?
#
loop_
_entity_poly.entity_id
_entity_poly.type
_entity_poly.pdbx_seq_one_letter_code
_entity_poly.pdbx_strand_id
1 'polypeptide(L)'
;MSKSSRRSGRRVPGPGTTTSGTEAAGRSRPAASTSPVGTPRVGRRERSRSYGRQSVFERFRGAIIGVVVVALIGLVGAFVFIGASQPAYACTTEWVPDPTPTPGAGASPRLGYVQPDQGRQHGAQTGETYLLCPPASGTHINVAGRGPIRGGVYGPDDTAVAVPQGWIHNLEHGAIVILYRCDGSTDACEEAGQAQLRQLNSAFPDSPICGIPPGTESPVFARFDDMAWPYAALVWGRVLPLETWDPDLILEFWRTEGERTNPERAPGCPFPTATPPASPDPSESPAPSAS
;
A
#
# COMPACT_ATOMS: atom_id res chain seq x y z
N MET A 1 12.22 22.73 44.65
CA MET A 1 13.69 22.51 44.68
C MET A 1 14.09 21.93 43.34
N SER A 2 14.80 22.71 42.61
CA SER A 2 15.33 22.60 41.26
C SER A 2 16.34 21.46 41.10
N LYS A 3 16.32 20.77 39.93
CA LYS A 3 17.57 20.34 39.28
C LYS A 3 17.37 20.18 37.78
N SER A 4 17.83 21.19 37.08
CA SER A 4 18.17 21.22 35.65
C SER A 4 19.26 20.18 35.34
N SER A 5 19.06 19.38 34.24
CA SER A 5 20.14 18.61 33.66
C SER A 5 20.23 18.95 32.17
N ARG A 6 21.25 19.73 31.84
CA ARG A 6 21.73 20.01 30.48
C ARG A 6 22.32 18.72 29.88
N ARG A 7 21.92 18.33 28.69
CA ARG A 7 22.67 17.38 27.86
C ARG A 7 23.12 18.04 26.56
N SER A 8 24.39 18.13 26.52
CA SER A 8 25.40 18.40 25.53
C SER A 8 25.05 17.89 24.12
N GLY A 9 25.13 18.79 23.14
CA GLY A 9 25.09 18.49 21.72
C GLY A 9 26.37 17.82 21.24
N ARG A 10 26.20 16.74 20.50
CA ARG A 10 27.26 16.05 19.76
C ARG A 10 27.16 16.45 18.30
N ARG A 11 28.11 17.26 17.83
CA ARG A 11 28.31 17.59 16.41
C ARG A 11 28.91 16.36 15.70
N VAL A 12 28.33 16.00 14.57
CA VAL A 12 28.89 15.05 13.59
C VAL A 12 29.59 15.86 12.52
N PRO A 13 30.85 15.53 12.17
CA PRO A 13 31.57 16.21 11.08
C PRO A 13 31.17 15.62 9.73
N GLY A 14 30.95 16.50 8.75
CA GLY A 14 30.73 16.16 7.35
C GLY A 14 32.03 15.75 6.63
N PRO A 15 31.96 14.96 5.53
CA PRO A 15 33.10 14.56 4.74
C PRO A 15 33.58 15.70 3.83
N GLY A 16 34.89 15.91 3.88
CA GLY A 16 35.60 16.92 3.13
C GLY A 16 35.72 16.57 1.65
N THR A 17 35.61 17.60 0.84
CA THR A 17 35.98 17.69 -0.55
C THR A 17 37.49 17.70 -0.67
N THR A 18 38.10 16.72 -1.35
CA THR A 18 39.47 16.73 -1.81
C THR A 18 39.55 17.21 -3.26
N THR A 19 40.03 18.42 -3.42
CA THR A 19 40.60 18.93 -4.66
C THR A 19 42.03 18.40 -4.80
N SER A 20 42.31 17.71 -5.89
CA SER A 20 43.71 17.43 -6.35
C SER A 20 43.94 18.19 -7.62
N GLY A 21 44.84 19.18 -7.49
CA GLY A 21 45.54 19.77 -8.61
C GLY A 21 46.77 18.90 -8.99
N THR A 22 47.15 18.96 -10.23
CA THR A 22 48.45 18.54 -10.74
C THR A 22 48.73 19.41 -11.94
N GLU A 23 49.48 20.33 -11.77
CA GLU A 23 50.91 20.59 -12.06
C GLU A 23 51.43 20.25 -13.46
N ALA A 24 51.97 21.31 -14.00
CA ALA A 24 52.62 21.49 -15.28
C ALA A 24 54.03 20.88 -15.31
N ALA A 25 54.50 20.62 -16.47
CA ALA A 25 55.87 20.77 -17.01
C ALA A 25 55.93 19.95 -18.32
N GLY A 26 56.51 20.38 -19.34
CA GLY A 26 57.70 21.05 -19.63
C GLY A 26 57.94 21.10 -21.12
N ARG A 27 58.47 22.20 -21.49
CA ARG A 27 59.27 22.60 -22.64
C ARG A 27 59.91 21.48 -23.49
N SER A 28 59.80 21.64 -24.80
CA SER A 28 61.02 21.82 -25.63
C SER A 28 60.66 22.08 -27.10
N ARG A 29 61.04 23.20 -27.62
CA ARG A 29 61.34 23.45 -29.05
C ARG A 29 62.81 23.04 -29.32
N PRO A 30 63.18 22.63 -30.58
CA PRO A 30 63.88 23.55 -31.39
C PRO A 30 63.46 23.63 -32.88
N ALA A 31 63.88 24.68 -33.49
CA ALA A 31 63.67 25.08 -34.84
C ALA A 31 64.68 24.43 -35.80
N ALA A 32 64.28 24.33 -37.06
CA ALA A 32 65.12 24.60 -38.26
C ALA A 32 64.22 24.33 -39.48
N SER A 33 63.89 25.34 -40.21
CA SER A 33 64.57 25.75 -41.45
C SER A 33 64.52 24.69 -42.57
N THR A 34 63.75 24.94 -43.63
CA THR A 34 64.28 25.21 -44.99
C THR A 34 63.08 25.42 -45.97
N SER A 35 63.30 26.38 -46.85
CA SER A 35 62.39 26.96 -47.85
C SER A 35 62.32 26.10 -49.14
N PRO A 36 61.78 26.61 -50.23
CA PRO A 36 60.46 26.42 -50.72
C PRO A 36 60.44 25.64 -52.06
N VAL A 37 59.45 24.84 -52.29
CA VAL A 37 59.21 24.30 -53.65
C VAL A 37 57.80 24.56 -54.05
N GLY A 38 57.69 25.14 -55.22
CA GLY A 38 56.59 25.58 -56.03
C GLY A 38 55.14 25.06 -55.77
N THR A 39 54.26 25.99 -55.56
CA THR A 39 52.86 25.79 -55.68
C THR A 39 52.42 25.59 -57.10
N PRO A 40 51.75 24.47 -57.46
CA PRO A 40 50.97 24.46 -58.69
C PRO A 40 49.70 25.29 -58.47
N ARG A 41 49.53 26.32 -59.29
CA ARG A 41 48.23 27.05 -59.39
C ARG A 41 47.19 26.08 -59.89
N VAL A 42 46.44 25.47 -58.90
CA VAL A 42 45.21 24.75 -59.17
C VAL A 42 44.11 25.78 -59.48
N GLY A 43 43.58 25.65 -60.67
CA GLY A 43 42.71 26.66 -61.29
C GLY A 43 41.44 26.91 -60.46
N ARG A 44 41.11 28.19 -60.46
CA ARG A 44 39.93 28.81 -59.83
C ARG A 44 38.57 28.27 -60.32
N ARG A 45 38.54 27.24 -61.16
CA ARG A 45 37.32 26.67 -61.76
C ARG A 45 36.72 25.45 -61.03
N GLU A 46 37.39 24.85 -60.05
CA GLU A 46 36.84 23.67 -59.37
C GLU A 46 36.11 23.95 -58.05
N ARG A 47 36.19 25.20 -57.54
CA ARG A 47 35.46 25.55 -56.28
C ARG A 47 33.98 25.78 -56.43
N SER A 48 33.42 25.80 -57.63
CA SER A 48 31.98 26.08 -57.82
C SER A 48 31.10 24.84 -58.00
N ARG A 49 31.64 23.63 -57.92
CA ARG A 49 30.88 22.40 -58.10
C ARG A 49 30.60 21.57 -56.86
N SER A 50 31.11 21.96 -55.71
CA SER A 50 30.85 21.25 -54.46
C SER A 50 29.68 21.81 -53.63
N TYR A 51 28.92 22.77 -54.15
CA TYR A 51 27.52 23.03 -53.67
C TYR A 51 26.61 21.95 -54.19
N GLY A 52 27.03 20.68 -54.03
CA GLY A 52 26.27 19.52 -54.38
C GLY A 52 25.23 19.22 -53.33
N ARG A 53 23.99 19.29 -53.78
CA ARG A 53 22.85 18.55 -53.23
C ARG A 53 22.97 18.16 -51.75
N GLN A 54 22.77 19.11 -50.84
CA GLN A 54 22.36 18.73 -49.48
C GLN A 54 21.14 17.83 -49.65
N SER A 55 21.24 16.59 -49.20
CA SER A 55 20.13 15.65 -49.27
C SER A 55 18.94 16.29 -48.59
N VAL A 56 17.74 16.05 -49.11
CA VAL A 56 16.49 16.52 -48.48
C VAL A 56 16.47 16.20 -46.99
N PHE A 57 17.10 15.11 -46.63
CA PHE A 57 17.28 14.66 -45.24
C PHE A 57 18.10 15.63 -44.40
N GLU A 58 19.25 16.18 -44.90
CA GLU A 58 20.04 17.16 -44.16
C GLU A 58 19.28 18.47 -43.93
N ARG A 59 18.50 18.88 -44.93
CA ARG A 59 17.70 20.12 -44.85
C ARG A 59 16.57 20.02 -43.83
N PHE A 60 16.01 18.83 -43.61
CA PHE A 60 14.92 18.60 -42.68
C PHE A 60 15.35 17.91 -41.36
N ARG A 61 16.65 17.63 -41.18
CA ARG A 61 17.17 16.94 -40.02
C ARG A 61 16.71 17.57 -38.70
N GLY A 62 16.74 18.90 -38.59
CA GLY A 62 16.28 19.62 -37.39
C GLY A 62 14.79 19.46 -37.14
N ALA A 63 13.98 19.54 -38.22
CA ALA A 63 12.53 19.35 -38.12
C ALA A 63 12.16 17.90 -37.72
N ILE A 64 12.85 16.92 -38.33
CA ILE A 64 12.64 15.49 -38.02
C ILE A 64 12.99 15.20 -36.55
N ILE A 65 14.15 15.70 -36.07
CA ILE A 65 14.56 15.55 -34.67
C ILE A 65 13.51 16.22 -33.76
N GLY A 66 13.05 17.44 -34.08
CA GLY A 66 12.03 18.13 -33.32
C GLY A 66 10.72 17.33 -33.19
N VAL A 67 10.24 16.79 -34.31
CA VAL A 67 9.02 15.96 -34.32
C VAL A 67 9.19 14.68 -33.48
N VAL A 68 10.34 14.00 -33.60
CA VAL A 68 10.64 12.79 -32.80
C VAL A 68 10.69 13.12 -31.30
N VAL A 69 11.35 14.22 -30.92
CA VAL A 69 11.42 14.64 -29.50
C VAL A 69 10.03 14.95 -28.95
N VAL A 70 9.22 15.71 -29.69
CA VAL A 70 7.83 16.01 -29.28
C VAL A 70 6.99 14.75 -29.17
N ALA A 71 7.12 13.82 -30.14
CA ALA A 71 6.41 12.55 -30.08
C ALA A 71 6.83 11.68 -28.88
N LEU A 72 8.12 11.65 -28.55
CA LEU A 72 8.62 10.92 -27.37
C LEU A 72 8.12 11.56 -26.06
N ILE A 73 8.16 12.89 -25.95
CA ILE A 73 7.62 13.59 -24.76
C ILE A 73 6.12 13.32 -24.64
N GLY A 74 5.37 13.37 -25.74
CA GLY A 74 3.94 13.06 -25.75
C GLY A 74 3.65 11.61 -25.36
N LEU A 75 4.46 10.66 -25.83
CA LEU A 75 4.33 9.25 -25.47
C LEU A 75 4.62 9.02 -23.97
N VAL A 76 5.71 9.59 -23.46
CA VAL A 76 6.05 9.51 -22.03
C VAL A 76 4.96 10.17 -21.19
N GLY A 77 4.48 11.35 -21.59
CA GLY A 77 3.38 12.04 -20.90
C GLY A 77 2.11 11.20 -20.88
N ALA A 78 1.75 10.57 -22.01
CA ALA A 78 0.60 9.68 -22.09
C ALA A 78 0.77 8.44 -21.20
N PHE A 79 1.95 7.84 -21.16
CA PHE A 79 2.25 6.70 -20.30
C PHE A 79 2.14 7.04 -18.82
N VAL A 80 2.69 8.20 -18.41
CA VAL A 80 2.60 8.69 -17.03
C VAL A 80 1.16 9.00 -16.67
N PHE A 81 0.42 9.64 -17.57
CA PHE A 81 -0.99 9.98 -17.33
C PHE A 81 -1.87 8.73 -17.21
N ILE A 82 -1.71 7.74 -18.11
CA ILE A 82 -2.45 6.47 -18.06
C ILE A 82 -2.10 5.72 -16.77
N GLY A 83 -0.82 5.66 -16.38
CA GLY A 83 -0.38 5.01 -15.14
C GLY A 83 -0.93 5.71 -13.89
N ALA A 84 -1.01 7.04 -13.90
CA ALA A 84 -1.57 7.81 -12.78
C ALA A 84 -3.10 7.75 -12.67
N SER A 85 -3.79 7.40 -13.77
CA SER A 85 -5.25 7.28 -13.81
C SER A 85 -5.78 5.87 -13.50
N GLN A 86 -4.90 4.88 -13.34
CA GLN A 86 -5.33 3.54 -12.94
C GLN A 86 -5.77 3.54 -11.48
N PRO A 87 -6.94 2.97 -11.15
CA PRO A 87 -7.36 2.82 -9.78
C PRO A 87 -6.35 1.93 -9.01
N ALA A 88 -6.15 2.20 -7.73
CA ALA A 88 -5.25 1.41 -6.89
C ALA A 88 -5.69 -0.06 -6.83
N TYR A 89 -6.99 -0.30 -6.86
CA TYR A 89 -7.64 -1.63 -6.87
C TYR A 89 -8.96 -1.53 -7.62
N ALA A 90 -9.57 -2.70 -7.88
CA ALA A 90 -10.94 -2.81 -8.40
C ALA A 90 -11.73 -3.82 -7.57
N CYS A 91 -13.03 -3.56 -7.42
CA CYS A 91 -13.99 -4.45 -6.79
C CYS A 91 -14.96 -5.00 -7.84
N THR A 92 -15.16 -6.31 -7.86
CA THR A 92 -16.13 -6.91 -8.78
C THR A 92 -17.54 -6.91 -8.20
N THR A 93 -17.66 -7.26 -6.91
CA THR A 93 -18.97 -7.41 -6.24
C THR A 93 -18.87 -6.89 -4.82
N GLU A 94 -19.79 -6.03 -4.41
CA GLU A 94 -20.05 -5.74 -3.01
C GLU A 94 -20.60 -7.01 -2.37
N TRP A 95 -19.83 -7.54 -1.44
CA TRP A 95 -20.21 -8.80 -0.79
C TRP A 95 -21.24 -8.54 0.30
N VAL A 96 -22.33 -9.27 0.24
CA VAL A 96 -23.37 -9.30 1.28
C VAL A 96 -23.44 -10.74 1.81
N PRO A 97 -23.34 -10.96 3.13
CA PRO A 97 -23.46 -12.31 3.68
C PRO A 97 -24.83 -12.88 3.45
N ASP A 98 -24.89 -14.20 3.29
CA ASP A 98 -26.17 -14.91 3.35
C ASP A 98 -26.74 -14.74 4.78
N PRO A 99 -27.94 -14.19 4.94
CA PRO A 99 -28.56 -13.99 6.24
C PRO A 99 -28.94 -15.31 6.94
N THR A 100 -28.87 -16.44 6.23
CA THR A 100 -29.13 -17.78 6.75
C THR A 100 -27.84 -18.58 6.95
N PRO A 101 -27.01 -18.27 7.96
CA PRO A 101 -25.96 -19.21 8.30
C PRO A 101 -26.65 -20.50 8.74
N THR A 102 -26.40 -21.62 8.06
CA THR A 102 -26.79 -22.93 8.57
C THR A 102 -25.95 -23.18 9.83
N PRO A 103 -26.51 -23.06 11.04
CA PRO A 103 -25.76 -23.37 12.24
C PRO A 103 -25.43 -24.85 12.17
N GLY A 104 -24.14 -25.20 12.14
CA GLY A 104 -23.76 -26.54 12.52
C GLY A 104 -24.34 -26.80 13.92
N ALA A 105 -25.12 -27.86 14.07
CA ALA A 105 -25.80 -28.20 15.31
C ALA A 105 -24.79 -28.15 16.48
N GLY A 106 -25.01 -27.25 17.44
CA GLY A 106 -24.21 -27.11 18.67
C GLY A 106 -23.10 -26.05 18.69
N ALA A 107 -22.91 -25.25 17.64
CA ALA A 107 -21.97 -24.13 17.69
C ALA A 107 -22.67 -22.84 18.19
N SER A 108 -22.09 -22.19 19.18
CA SER A 108 -22.50 -20.82 19.53
C SER A 108 -22.32 -19.91 18.31
N PRO A 109 -23.29 -19.02 18.03
CA PRO A 109 -23.17 -18.08 16.91
C PRO A 109 -21.93 -17.20 17.10
N ARG A 110 -21.00 -17.28 16.16
CA ARG A 110 -19.81 -16.42 16.15
C ARG A 110 -20.17 -15.08 15.55
N LEU A 111 -19.57 -14.00 16.07
CA LEU A 111 -19.79 -12.67 15.53
C LEU A 111 -19.25 -12.54 14.11
N GLY A 112 -19.93 -11.74 13.31
CA GLY A 112 -19.61 -11.52 11.90
C GLY A 112 -19.80 -12.77 11.03
N TYR A 113 -19.50 -12.66 9.76
CA TYR A 113 -19.76 -13.68 8.74
C TYR A 113 -18.45 -14.12 8.09
N VAL A 114 -18.36 -15.40 7.78
CA VAL A 114 -17.22 -15.94 7.01
C VAL A 114 -17.34 -15.48 5.56
N GLN A 115 -16.32 -14.82 5.06
CA GLN A 115 -16.20 -14.49 3.64
C GLN A 115 -15.45 -15.62 2.92
N PRO A 116 -15.87 -16.00 1.68
CA PRO A 116 -15.09 -16.91 0.85
C PRO A 116 -13.64 -16.44 0.69
N ASP A 117 -12.71 -17.36 0.82
CA ASP A 117 -11.28 -17.07 0.69
C ASP A 117 -10.91 -16.60 -0.72
N GLN A 118 -10.26 -15.46 -0.81
CA GLN A 118 -9.78 -14.86 -2.05
C GLN A 118 -8.26 -15.08 -2.26
N GLY A 119 -7.67 -15.99 -1.49
CA GLY A 119 -6.24 -16.30 -1.55
C GLY A 119 -5.39 -15.50 -0.57
N ARG A 120 -4.07 -15.68 -0.66
CA ARG A 120 -3.07 -15.05 0.21
C ARG A 120 -1.71 -14.85 -0.47
N GLN A 121 -1.71 -14.56 -1.76
CA GLN A 121 -0.46 -14.40 -2.49
C GLN A 121 0.16 -13.03 -2.21
N HIS A 122 1.46 -13.02 -1.91
CA HIS A 122 2.26 -11.81 -1.96
C HIS A 122 2.53 -11.42 -3.41
N GLY A 123 2.52 -10.12 -3.71
CA GLY A 123 2.85 -9.64 -5.04
C GLY A 123 1.79 -8.76 -5.70
N ALA A 124 0.78 -8.32 -4.92
CA ALA A 124 -0.21 -7.37 -5.40
C ALA A 124 0.46 -6.11 -5.98
N GLN A 125 -0.06 -5.67 -7.10
CA GLN A 125 0.37 -4.48 -7.81
C GLN A 125 -0.75 -3.43 -7.79
N THR A 126 -0.48 -2.28 -8.39
CA THR A 126 -1.54 -1.32 -8.70
C THR A 126 -2.53 -1.96 -9.67
N GLY A 127 -3.83 -1.80 -9.41
CA GLY A 127 -4.88 -2.38 -10.25
C GLY A 127 -5.26 -3.82 -9.90
N GLU A 128 -4.92 -4.31 -8.69
CA GLU A 128 -5.41 -5.61 -8.18
C GLU A 128 -6.93 -5.64 -8.18
N THR A 129 -7.51 -6.79 -8.54
CA THR A 129 -8.97 -6.97 -8.58
C THR A 129 -9.42 -7.97 -7.52
N TYR A 130 -10.31 -7.52 -6.64
CA TYR A 130 -10.97 -8.36 -5.64
C TYR A 130 -12.36 -8.76 -6.11
N LEU A 131 -12.68 -10.03 -6.00
CA LEU A 131 -14.00 -10.54 -6.40
C LEU A 131 -15.08 -10.09 -5.43
N LEU A 132 -14.77 -10.06 -4.12
CA LEU A 132 -15.68 -9.74 -3.03
C LEU A 132 -15.12 -8.59 -2.21
N CYS A 133 -15.91 -7.54 -2.01
CA CYS A 133 -15.51 -6.33 -1.29
C CYS A 133 -16.47 -6.02 -0.12
N PRO A 134 -15.93 -5.60 1.05
CA PRO A 134 -14.51 -5.40 1.32
C PRO A 134 -13.77 -6.75 1.44
N PRO A 135 -12.54 -6.87 0.93
CA PRO A 135 -11.83 -8.15 0.95
C PRO A 135 -11.24 -8.44 2.34
N ALA A 136 -11.64 -9.56 2.95
CA ALA A 136 -11.08 -10.04 4.21
C ALA A 136 -9.92 -11.05 4.02
N SER A 137 -9.55 -11.34 2.79
CA SER A 137 -8.39 -12.11 2.34
C SER A 137 -8.10 -11.74 0.89
N GLY A 138 -6.99 -12.18 0.32
CA GLY A 138 -6.65 -11.93 -1.08
C GLY A 138 -5.18 -11.65 -1.32
N THR A 139 -4.85 -11.42 -2.58
CA THR A 139 -3.51 -10.99 -3.00
C THR A 139 -3.17 -9.64 -2.38
N HIS A 140 -1.97 -9.52 -1.80
CA HIS A 140 -1.58 -8.33 -1.07
C HIS A 140 -0.09 -8.00 -1.22
N ILE A 141 0.30 -6.79 -0.79
CA ILE A 141 1.66 -6.27 -0.89
C ILE A 141 2.46 -6.77 0.31
N ASN A 142 3.67 -7.28 0.04
CA ASN A 142 4.69 -7.56 1.05
C ASN A 142 5.93 -6.69 0.77
N VAL A 143 5.81 -5.40 1.06
CA VAL A 143 6.88 -4.41 0.87
C VAL A 143 6.83 -3.42 2.02
N ALA A 144 7.95 -3.22 2.70
CA ALA A 144 8.07 -2.30 3.82
C ALA A 144 7.45 -0.92 3.52
N GLY A 145 6.56 -0.45 4.38
CA GLY A 145 5.85 0.82 4.27
C GLY A 145 4.65 0.82 3.32
N ARG A 146 4.35 -0.30 2.64
CA ARG A 146 3.19 -0.44 1.76
C ARG A 146 2.29 -1.63 2.12
N GLY A 147 2.82 -2.66 2.75
CA GLY A 147 2.11 -3.80 3.29
C GLY A 147 3.07 -4.69 4.08
N PRO A 148 2.77 -4.96 5.35
CA PRO A 148 1.67 -4.40 6.12
C PRO A 148 1.81 -2.88 6.32
N ILE A 149 0.68 -2.19 6.44
CA ILE A 149 0.65 -0.76 6.76
C ILE A 149 0.66 -0.56 8.27
N ARG A 150 1.04 0.63 8.71
CA ARG A 150 1.07 0.93 10.14
C ARG A 150 -0.36 0.98 10.71
N GLY A 151 -0.56 0.45 11.93
CA GLY A 151 -1.80 0.61 12.67
C GLY A 151 -2.08 2.07 13.01
N GLY A 152 -3.35 2.46 12.96
CA GLY A 152 -3.80 3.82 13.24
C GLY A 152 -5.03 4.22 12.43
N VAL A 153 -5.41 5.49 12.56
CA VAL A 153 -6.54 6.07 11.82
C VAL A 153 -6.02 6.80 10.59
N TYR A 154 -6.39 6.31 9.43
CA TYR A 154 -6.19 6.95 8.13
C TYR A 154 -7.39 7.84 7.83
N GLY A 155 -7.12 9.09 7.49
CA GLY A 155 -8.15 10.08 7.16
C GLY A 155 -8.84 9.80 5.81
N PRO A 156 -9.90 10.55 5.49
CA PRO A 156 -10.66 10.36 4.25
C PRO A 156 -9.83 10.50 2.97
N ASP A 157 -8.74 11.29 3.03
CA ASP A 157 -7.87 11.57 1.89
C ASP A 157 -6.68 10.60 1.77
N ASP A 158 -6.48 9.70 2.75
CA ASP A 158 -5.35 8.77 2.79
C ASP A 158 -5.57 7.52 1.92
N THR A 159 -6.45 7.59 0.93
CA THR A 159 -6.86 6.48 0.07
C THR A 159 -5.73 5.89 -0.78
N ALA A 160 -4.63 6.60 -0.96
CA ALA A 160 -3.45 6.08 -1.65
C ALA A 160 -2.54 5.21 -0.76
N VAL A 161 -2.68 5.34 0.57
CA VAL A 161 -1.85 4.62 1.56
C VAL A 161 -2.61 3.43 2.13
N ALA A 162 -3.85 3.64 2.56
CA ALA A 162 -4.69 2.62 3.20
C ALA A 162 -5.53 1.85 2.16
N VAL A 163 -4.86 1.28 1.17
CA VAL A 163 -5.48 0.45 0.12
C VAL A 163 -5.63 -1.00 0.57
N PRO A 164 -6.59 -1.76 0.00
CA PRO A 164 -6.79 -3.17 0.34
C PRO A 164 -5.52 -4.01 0.29
N GLN A 165 -4.71 -3.85 -0.73
CA GLN A 165 -3.46 -4.57 -0.89
C GLN A 165 -2.48 -4.38 0.29
N GLY A 166 -2.55 -3.24 0.96
CA GLY A 166 -1.73 -2.93 2.13
C GLY A 166 -2.31 -3.55 3.40
N TRP A 167 -3.58 -3.27 3.73
CA TRP A 167 -4.17 -3.69 5.00
C TRP A 167 -4.62 -5.18 5.02
N ILE A 168 -4.79 -5.86 3.88
CA ILE A 168 -4.97 -7.33 3.87
C ILE A 168 -3.75 -8.03 4.49
N HIS A 169 -2.54 -7.52 4.29
CA HIS A 169 -1.34 -8.04 4.94
C HIS A 169 -1.42 -7.92 6.48
N ASN A 170 -1.98 -6.81 6.98
CA ASN A 170 -2.24 -6.68 8.41
C ASN A 170 -3.20 -7.77 8.91
N LEU A 171 -4.28 -8.06 8.16
CA LEU A 171 -5.20 -9.16 8.49
C LEU A 171 -4.48 -10.50 8.51
N GLU A 172 -3.55 -10.75 7.58
CA GLU A 172 -2.75 -11.98 7.53
C GLU A 172 -1.92 -12.19 8.79
N HIS A 173 -1.39 -11.11 9.37
CA HIS A 173 -0.66 -11.12 10.65
C HIS A 173 -1.58 -11.14 11.87
N GLY A 174 -2.91 -11.12 11.69
CA GLY A 174 -3.88 -11.20 12.77
C GLY A 174 -4.40 -9.85 13.27
N ALA A 175 -4.15 -8.76 12.56
CA ALA A 175 -4.73 -7.47 12.88
C ALA A 175 -6.25 -7.41 12.65
N ILE A 176 -6.87 -6.37 13.17
CA ILE A 176 -8.24 -5.95 12.80
C ILE A 176 -8.16 -4.71 11.93
N VAL A 177 -9.01 -4.68 10.90
CA VAL A 177 -9.23 -3.53 10.03
C VAL A 177 -10.65 -3.05 10.18
N ILE A 178 -10.84 -1.78 10.48
CA ILE A 178 -12.14 -1.13 10.63
C ILE A 178 -12.31 -0.17 9.45
N LEU A 179 -13.32 -0.42 8.64
CA LEU A 179 -13.60 0.34 7.43
C LEU A 179 -14.79 1.27 7.64
N TYR A 180 -14.76 2.43 6.96
CA TYR A 180 -15.84 3.40 6.93
C TYR A 180 -16.03 3.97 5.52
N ARG A 181 -17.27 4.34 5.17
CA ARG A 181 -17.62 4.97 3.88
C ARG A 181 -17.60 6.49 3.98
N CYS A 182 -17.38 7.15 2.84
CA CYS A 182 -17.43 8.61 2.68
C CYS A 182 -18.46 9.05 1.63
N ASP A 183 -19.53 8.34 1.47
CA ASP A 183 -20.61 8.62 0.52
C ASP A 183 -21.81 9.38 1.12
N GLY A 184 -21.65 9.88 2.33
CA GLY A 184 -22.71 10.56 3.09
C GLY A 184 -23.58 9.60 3.92
N SER A 185 -23.30 8.29 3.90
CA SER A 185 -23.98 7.33 4.78
C SER A 185 -23.47 7.37 6.23
N THR A 186 -22.30 7.99 6.45
CA THR A 186 -21.67 8.14 7.76
C THR A 186 -21.17 9.55 7.99
N ASP A 187 -20.93 9.91 9.23
CA ASP A 187 -20.19 11.10 9.65
C ASP A 187 -18.69 10.85 9.80
N ALA A 188 -18.23 9.63 9.49
CA ALA A 188 -16.84 9.21 9.67
C ALA A 188 -15.83 10.06 8.87
N CYS A 189 -16.28 10.72 7.81
CA CYS A 189 -15.44 11.60 6.99
C CYS A 189 -15.37 13.03 7.50
N GLU A 190 -16.21 13.37 8.46
CA GLU A 190 -16.22 14.66 9.14
C GLU A 190 -15.32 14.64 10.38
N GLU A 191 -14.96 15.82 10.88
CA GLU A 191 -14.09 15.95 12.05
C GLU A 191 -14.65 15.21 13.29
N ALA A 192 -15.96 15.26 13.50
CA ALA A 192 -16.62 14.59 14.63
C ALA A 192 -16.49 13.06 14.53
N GLY A 193 -16.76 12.48 13.37
CA GLY A 193 -16.61 11.05 13.14
C GLY A 193 -15.14 10.61 13.19
N GLN A 194 -14.24 11.38 12.60
CA GLN A 194 -12.79 11.14 12.71
C GLN A 194 -12.31 11.18 14.17
N ALA A 195 -12.88 12.03 15.02
CA ALA A 195 -12.58 12.06 16.44
C ALA A 195 -13.04 10.78 17.15
N GLN A 196 -14.20 10.21 16.80
CA GLN A 196 -14.69 8.94 17.34
C GLN A 196 -13.77 7.78 16.95
N LEU A 197 -13.31 7.71 15.69
CA LEU A 197 -12.35 6.69 15.24
C LEU A 197 -11.03 6.79 16.02
N ARG A 198 -10.49 8.00 16.20
CA ARG A 198 -9.27 8.24 17.00
C ARG A 198 -9.48 7.89 18.48
N GLN A 199 -10.64 8.14 19.03
CA GLN A 199 -11.00 7.76 20.40
C GLN A 199 -10.93 6.24 20.58
N LEU A 200 -11.58 5.47 19.70
CA LEU A 200 -11.53 4.01 19.75
C LEU A 200 -10.09 3.52 19.54
N ASN A 201 -9.36 4.06 18.58
CA ASN A 201 -7.96 3.69 18.34
C ASN A 201 -7.08 3.88 19.58
N SER A 202 -7.26 4.98 20.31
CA SER A 202 -6.46 5.28 21.53
C SER A 202 -6.80 4.39 22.72
N ALA A 203 -7.99 3.80 22.73
CA ALA A 203 -8.49 2.90 23.79
C ALA A 203 -8.48 1.42 23.37
N PHE A 204 -7.90 1.11 22.19
CA PHE A 204 -7.94 -0.23 21.65
C PHE A 204 -7.13 -1.20 22.52
N PRO A 205 -7.66 -2.39 22.86
CA PRO A 205 -6.98 -3.34 23.71
C PRO A 205 -5.87 -4.09 22.96
N ASP A 206 -5.02 -4.74 23.73
CA ASP A 206 -4.04 -5.70 23.24
C ASP A 206 -4.74 -6.82 22.44
N SER A 207 -3.97 -7.50 21.59
CA SER A 207 -4.49 -8.61 20.80
C SER A 207 -4.93 -9.77 21.70
N PRO A 208 -6.06 -10.45 21.36
CA PRO A 208 -6.75 -11.33 22.28
C PRO A 208 -6.02 -12.64 22.58
N ILE A 209 -5.13 -13.08 21.69
CA ILE A 209 -4.40 -14.35 21.81
C ILE A 209 -2.91 -14.11 22.07
N CYS A 210 -2.28 -13.24 21.29
CA CYS A 210 -0.84 -12.99 21.38
C CYS A 210 -0.48 -11.90 22.41
N GLY A 211 -1.45 -11.08 22.87
CA GLY A 211 -1.19 -9.97 23.78
C GLY A 211 -0.35 -8.86 23.16
N ILE A 212 -0.40 -8.69 21.86
CA ILE A 212 0.37 -7.65 21.15
C ILE A 212 -0.32 -6.30 21.37
N PRO A 213 0.40 -5.29 21.89
CA PRO A 213 -0.19 -3.97 22.09
C PRO A 213 -0.51 -3.29 20.77
N PRO A 214 -1.56 -2.43 20.74
CA PRO A 214 -1.96 -1.70 19.54
C PRO A 214 -0.87 -0.72 19.07
N GLY A 215 -0.88 -0.39 17.77
CA GLY A 215 -0.09 0.69 17.18
C GLY A 215 0.99 0.30 16.19
N THR A 216 1.42 -0.97 16.10
CA THR A 216 2.37 -1.41 15.06
C THR A 216 1.63 -1.71 13.75
N GLU A 217 0.74 -2.69 13.76
CA GLU A 217 -0.02 -3.14 12.58
C GLU A 217 -1.52 -3.21 12.85
N SER A 218 -1.97 -3.04 14.09
CA SER A 218 -3.36 -3.15 14.53
C SER A 218 -3.68 -2.11 15.61
N PRO A 219 -4.91 -1.58 15.65
CA PRO A 219 -5.94 -1.64 14.61
C PRO A 219 -5.63 -0.72 13.43
N VAL A 220 -6.20 -1.00 12.26
CA VAL A 220 -6.20 -0.11 11.10
C VAL A 220 -7.62 0.42 10.88
N PHE A 221 -7.78 1.74 10.80
CA PHE A 221 -9.03 2.40 10.40
C PHE A 221 -8.82 3.03 9.04
N ALA A 222 -9.64 2.68 8.05
CA ALA A 222 -9.46 3.15 6.69
C ALA A 222 -10.79 3.43 5.99
N ARG A 223 -10.76 4.43 5.10
CA ARG A 223 -11.87 4.65 4.17
C ARG A 223 -11.91 3.54 3.12
N PHE A 224 -13.11 3.01 2.89
CA PHE A 224 -13.38 2.06 1.83
C PHE A 224 -14.84 2.17 1.37
N ASP A 225 -15.05 2.75 0.20
CA ASP A 225 -16.40 3.09 -0.28
C ASP A 225 -17.07 1.93 -1.03
N ASP A 226 -16.30 0.93 -1.50
CA ASP A 226 -16.81 -0.22 -2.28
C ASP A 226 -17.32 -1.35 -1.36
N MET A 227 -18.23 -1.03 -0.45
CA MET A 227 -18.88 -1.99 0.45
C MET A 227 -20.35 -1.64 0.69
N ALA A 228 -21.15 -2.65 1.00
CA ALA A 228 -22.60 -2.49 1.14
C ALA A 228 -23.03 -1.72 2.40
N TRP A 229 -22.17 -1.65 3.43
CA TRP A 229 -22.51 -1.09 4.74
C TRP A 229 -21.78 0.21 5.05
N PRO A 230 -22.33 1.06 5.90
CA PRO A 230 -21.68 2.28 6.38
C PRO A 230 -20.32 2.04 7.04
N TYR A 231 -20.22 0.95 7.83
CA TYR A 231 -19.00 0.51 8.48
C TYR A 231 -18.82 -1.01 8.38
N ALA A 232 -17.60 -1.48 8.50
CA ALA A 232 -17.29 -2.89 8.63
C ALA A 232 -16.05 -3.10 9.50
N ALA A 233 -16.02 -4.18 10.28
CA ALA A 233 -14.79 -4.63 10.93
C ALA A 233 -14.37 -5.99 10.36
N LEU A 234 -13.09 -6.14 10.05
CA LEU A 234 -12.53 -7.30 9.37
C LEU A 234 -11.42 -7.92 10.22
N VAL A 235 -11.43 -9.24 10.30
CA VAL A 235 -10.27 -10.08 10.60
C VAL A 235 -10.08 -11.03 9.42
N TRP A 236 -8.98 -11.73 9.32
CA TRP A 236 -8.73 -12.62 8.17
C TRP A 236 -9.90 -13.59 7.92
N GLY A 237 -10.45 -13.53 6.70
CA GLY A 237 -11.55 -14.38 6.24
C GLY A 237 -12.91 -14.12 6.92
N ARG A 238 -13.07 -13.01 7.69
CA ARG A 238 -14.32 -12.73 8.38
C ARG A 238 -14.65 -11.25 8.42
N VAL A 239 -15.91 -10.92 8.20
CA VAL A 239 -16.41 -9.54 8.14
C VAL A 239 -17.56 -9.38 9.13
N LEU A 240 -17.52 -8.33 9.93
CA LEU A 240 -18.63 -7.83 10.74
C LEU A 240 -19.20 -6.57 10.06
N PRO A 241 -20.35 -6.66 9.37
CA PRO A 241 -21.03 -5.49 8.84
C PRO A 241 -21.69 -4.67 9.95
N LEU A 242 -21.72 -3.35 9.80
CA LEU A 242 -22.26 -2.41 10.77
C LEU A 242 -23.06 -1.32 10.05
N GLU A 243 -24.35 -1.20 10.40
CA GLU A 243 -25.23 -0.15 9.90
C GLU A 243 -25.00 1.20 10.58
N THR A 244 -24.46 1.17 11.78
CA THR A 244 -24.12 2.36 12.58
C THR A 244 -22.79 2.16 13.28
N TRP A 245 -22.15 3.25 13.70
CA TRP A 245 -20.95 3.19 14.50
C TRP A 245 -21.23 2.54 15.87
N ASP A 246 -20.63 1.38 16.10
CA ASP A 246 -20.78 0.60 17.34
C ASP A 246 -19.41 0.09 17.83
N PRO A 247 -18.71 0.90 18.62
CA PRO A 247 -17.39 0.55 19.12
C PRO A 247 -17.40 -0.66 20.07
N ASP A 248 -18.48 -0.88 20.83
CA ASP A 248 -18.58 -2.00 21.76
C ASP A 248 -18.68 -3.32 21.00
N LEU A 249 -19.47 -3.36 19.94
CA LEU A 249 -19.62 -4.53 19.08
C LEU A 249 -18.32 -4.82 18.30
N ILE A 250 -17.59 -3.78 17.86
CA ILE A 250 -16.26 -3.92 17.25
C ILE A 250 -15.26 -4.55 18.24
N LEU A 251 -15.25 -4.08 19.49
CA LEU A 251 -14.37 -4.61 20.53
C LEU A 251 -14.76 -6.05 20.92
N GLU A 252 -16.05 -6.39 20.92
CA GLU A 252 -16.49 -7.76 21.15
C GLU A 252 -16.08 -8.68 20.00
N PHE A 253 -16.23 -8.23 18.76
CA PHE A 253 -15.75 -8.94 17.57
C PHE A 253 -14.21 -9.17 17.64
N TRP A 254 -13.45 -8.16 18.04
CA TRP A 254 -12.00 -8.30 18.22
C TRP A 254 -11.65 -9.34 19.28
N ARG A 255 -12.29 -9.29 20.46
CA ARG A 255 -12.02 -10.24 21.54
C ARG A 255 -12.38 -11.69 21.16
N THR A 256 -13.44 -11.88 20.37
CA THR A 256 -13.97 -13.21 20.04
C THR A 256 -13.38 -13.80 18.77
N GLU A 257 -13.04 -12.98 17.78
CA GLU A 257 -12.59 -13.43 16.46
C GLU A 257 -11.16 -13.07 16.12
N GLY A 258 -10.57 -12.09 16.81
CA GLY A 258 -9.20 -11.64 16.57
C GLY A 258 -8.18 -12.77 16.68
N GLU A 259 -7.22 -12.81 15.77
CA GLU A 259 -6.10 -13.77 15.70
C GLU A 259 -6.50 -15.26 15.63
N ARG A 260 -7.77 -15.57 15.34
CA ARG A 260 -8.22 -16.98 15.26
C ARG A 260 -8.00 -17.61 13.89
N THR A 261 -8.09 -16.82 12.85
CA THR A 261 -8.11 -17.32 11.45
C THR A 261 -6.92 -16.85 10.62
N ASN A 262 -6.08 -15.96 11.17
CA ASN A 262 -4.91 -15.42 10.45
C ASN A 262 -3.92 -16.54 10.10
N PRO A 263 -3.49 -16.61 8.84
CA PRO A 263 -2.57 -17.64 8.36
C PRO A 263 -1.14 -17.47 8.85
N GLU A 264 -0.71 -16.24 9.14
CA GLU A 264 0.59 -15.93 9.69
C GLU A 264 0.47 -15.45 11.15
N ARG A 265 1.31 -16.00 12.02
CA ARG A 265 1.30 -15.69 13.44
C ARG A 265 2.62 -15.09 13.87
N ALA A 266 2.56 -14.15 14.80
CA ALA A 266 3.75 -13.64 15.44
C ALA A 266 4.54 -14.79 16.11
N PRO A 267 5.88 -14.77 16.05
CA PRO A 267 6.71 -15.77 16.72
C PRO A 267 6.38 -15.87 18.20
N GLY A 268 6.15 -17.09 18.67
CA GLY A 268 5.81 -17.35 20.08
C GLY A 268 4.33 -17.17 20.44
N CYS A 269 3.50 -16.76 19.51
CA CYS A 269 2.06 -16.67 19.71
C CYS A 269 1.43 -18.06 19.82
N PRO A 270 0.60 -18.34 20.87
CA PRO A 270 -0.04 -19.63 21.01
C PRO A 270 -1.09 -19.87 19.92
N PHE A 271 -1.30 -21.14 19.57
CA PHE A 271 -2.43 -21.50 18.74
C PHE A 271 -3.74 -21.31 19.54
N PRO A 272 -4.82 -20.82 18.91
CA PRO A 272 -6.11 -20.77 19.59
C PRO A 272 -6.48 -22.19 20.01
N THR A 273 -6.65 -22.39 21.31
CA THR A 273 -7.19 -23.65 21.80
C THR A 273 -8.62 -23.75 21.27
N ALA A 274 -8.94 -24.83 20.57
CA ALA A 274 -10.31 -25.09 20.19
C ALA A 274 -11.12 -25.04 21.49
N THR A 275 -12.09 -24.13 21.59
CA THR A 275 -13.01 -24.13 22.74
C THR A 275 -13.69 -25.49 22.74
N PRO A 276 -13.51 -26.32 23.80
CA PRO A 276 -14.20 -27.59 23.85
C PRO A 276 -15.70 -27.32 23.65
N PRO A 277 -16.43 -28.19 22.92
CA PRO A 277 -17.86 -28.05 22.84
C PRO A 277 -18.41 -27.95 24.26
N ALA A 278 -19.29 -26.96 24.49
CA ALA A 278 -19.94 -26.81 25.77
C ALA A 278 -20.46 -28.19 26.21
N SER A 279 -20.03 -28.65 27.38
CA SER A 279 -20.56 -29.89 27.93
C SER A 279 -22.09 -29.77 27.97
N PRO A 280 -22.84 -30.76 27.47
CA PRO A 280 -24.28 -30.71 27.54
C PRO A 280 -24.69 -30.47 28.98
N ASP A 281 -25.58 -29.50 29.18
CA ASP A 281 -26.12 -29.17 30.50
C ASP A 281 -26.73 -30.43 31.10
N PRO A 282 -26.26 -30.94 32.25
CA PRO A 282 -26.81 -32.14 32.86
C PRO A 282 -28.27 -32.03 33.29
N SER A 283 -28.86 -30.83 33.14
CA SER A 283 -30.28 -30.58 33.41
C SER A 283 -31.20 -30.81 32.22
N GLU A 284 -30.68 -31.05 31.01
CA GLU A 284 -31.51 -31.37 29.84
C GLU A 284 -31.83 -32.87 29.82
N SER A 285 -32.82 -33.24 30.62
CA SER A 285 -33.45 -34.57 30.61
C SER A 285 -34.06 -34.84 29.25
N PRO A 286 -33.78 -35.99 28.61
CA PRO A 286 -34.40 -36.30 27.33
C PRO A 286 -35.93 -36.34 27.47
N ALA A 287 -36.62 -35.62 26.59
CA ALA A 287 -38.06 -35.66 26.51
C ALA A 287 -38.56 -37.10 26.32
N PRO A 288 -39.64 -37.55 27.02
CA PRO A 288 -40.13 -38.92 26.91
C PRO A 288 -40.61 -39.17 25.48
N SER A 289 -40.10 -40.21 24.87
CA SER A 289 -40.54 -40.72 23.57
C SER A 289 -42.02 -41.08 23.65
N ALA A 290 -42.84 -40.40 22.86
CA ALA A 290 -44.25 -40.76 22.69
C ALA A 290 -44.36 -42.07 21.92
N SER A 291 -44.95 -43.09 22.53
CA SER A 291 -45.33 -44.37 21.96
C SER A 291 -46.62 -44.26 21.17
#